data_40ac61abf7c9d58357f786892dc4d6be
#
_entry.id   40ac61abf7c9d58357f786892dc4d6be
#
_cell.length_a   1.000
_cell.length_b   1.000
_cell.length_c   1.000
_cell.angle_alpha   90.00
_cell.angle_beta   90.00
_cell.angle_gamma   90.00
#
_symmetry.space_group_name_H-M   'P 1'
#
loop_
_entity.id
_entity.type
_entity.pdbx_description
1 polymer ?
#
loop_
_entity_poly.entity_id
_entity_poly.type
_entity_poly.pdbx_seq_one_letter_code
_entity_poly.pdbx_strand_id
1 'polypeptide(L)'
;ICLFSIDLTYLCRHNIENTAGFNYMNRRYYCLLIVLFFAVLIQAAAAERTYNILFIQSYTSQTPWHSDLNQGLVKGFKESGLKVNITTEYLDADFWAFNSEKVIMRRFCQRARDRQTDLIITASDEAFYTLFACGDSLPLQIPVVFFGIKYPDMELIATHPNVCGFTANPDFDVILRQAQKIFPQRKEVVCVIDNSFLSNKGLEDFEEEWKIFQKDNPDYRMKVYNTQNHTTSHIIAAICYPRNSYERLVVAPKWSPFLSFVGKNSKAPVFSSQNVGLTNGVFCAYDSDSYASALSAAQRAALVLKGTSPQEIGVTEITQGFIYDYKQLDYFH
;
A
#
# COMPACT_ATOMS: atom_id res chain seq x y z
N ILE A 1 13.31 16.56 -36.53
CA ILE A 1 12.28 17.57 -36.80
C ILE A 1 12.72 18.30 -38.07
N CYS A 2 12.28 17.85 -39.22
CA CYS A 2 12.37 18.60 -40.47
C CYS A 2 10.96 18.77 -41.00
N LEU A 3 10.52 20.03 -40.99
CA LEU A 3 9.29 20.50 -41.54
C LEU A 3 9.31 20.31 -43.10
N PHE A 4 8.42 19.43 -43.58
CA PHE A 4 7.98 19.53 -44.98
C PHE A 4 6.73 20.41 -45.01
N SER A 5 6.93 21.70 -45.20
CA SER A 5 5.88 22.62 -45.64
C SER A 5 5.62 22.32 -47.12
N ILE A 6 4.66 21.48 -47.41
CA ILE A 6 4.13 21.35 -48.77
C ILE A 6 3.14 22.48 -48.93
N ASP A 7 3.51 23.43 -49.78
CA ASP A 7 2.65 24.55 -50.17
C ASP A 7 1.46 24.02 -50.98
N LEU A 8 0.34 23.79 -50.29
CA LEU A 8 -0.91 23.30 -50.90
C LEU A 8 -1.52 24.25 -51.93
N THR A 9 -1.00 25.48 -52.03
CA THR A 9 -1.48 26.50 -52.98
C THR A 9 -0.96 26.26 -54.40
N TYR A 10 0.19 25.58 -54.52
CA TYR A 10 0.77 25.30 -55.82
C TYR A 10 0.05 24.16 -56.60
N LEU A 11 -0.51 23.18 -55.88
CA LEU A 11 -1.27 22.07 -56.49
C LEU A 11 -2.69 22.47 -56.96
N CYS A 12 -3.21 23.59 -56.49
CA CYS A 12 -4.55 24.06 -56.87
C CYS A 12 -4.60 24.93 -58.12
N ARG A 13 -3.45 25.38 -58.68
CA ARG A 13 -3.45 26.36 -59.78
C ARG A 13 -3.23 25.79 -61.16
N HIS A 14 -2.89 24.51 -61.34
CA HIS A 14 -2.48 24.00 -62.65
C HIS A 14 -3.43 22.99 -63.31
N ASN A 15 -4.67 22.81 -62.79
CA ASN A 15 -5.64 21.92 -63.42
C ASN A 15 -7.07 22.49 -63.43
N ILE A 16 -7.23 23.73 -63.89
CA ILE A 16 -8.56 24.30 -64.18
C ILE A 16 -8.59 24.69 -65.64
N GLU A 17 -8.66 23.76 -66.52
CA GLU A 17 -9.28 23.89 -67.85
C GLU A 17 -9.52 22.45 -68.40
N ASN A 18 -10.74 22.03 -68.31
CA ASN A 18 -11.45 20.96 -68.99
C ASN A 18 -12.06 19.89 -68.06
N THR A 19 -13.39 19.90 -68.06
CA THR A 19 -14.38 18.93 -67.55
C THR A 19 -15.18 19.40 -66.34
N ALA A 20 -16.11 20.30 -66.58
CA ALA A 20 -16.99 20.90 -65.59
C ALA A 20 -18.24 20.04 -65.30
N GLY A 21 -18.12 18.77 -65.02
CA GLY A 21 -19.26 17.95 -64.62
C GLY A 21 -18.91 16.76 -63.75
N PHE A 22 -17.77 16.17 -63.97
CA PHE A 22 -17.36 14.91 -63.28
C PHE A 22 -16.46 15.11 -62.07
N ASN A 23 -15.86 16.31 -61.92
CA ASN A 23 -14.82 16.55 -60.93
C ASN A 23 -15.30 16.99 -59.55
N TYR A 24 -16.56 17.46 -59.40
CA TYR A 24 -17.03 17.98 -58.12
C TYR A 24 -17.40 16.86 -57.12
N MET A 25 -17.93 15.74 -57.63
CA MET A 25 -18.26 14.56 -56.83
C MET A 25 -16.98 13.82 -56.40
N ASN A 26 -15.96 13.71 -57.26
CA ASN A 26 -14.68 13.10 -56.94
C ASN A 26 -13.89 13.88 -55.86
N ARG A 27 -13.92 15.22 -55.88
CA ARG A 27 -13.18 16.05 -54.92
C ARG A 27 -13.72 15.88 -53.47
N ARG A 28 -15.04 15.74 -53.32
CA ARG A 28 -15.64 15.45 -52.02
C ARG A 28 -15.29 14.03 -51.52
N TYR A 29 -15.22 13.05 -52.38
CA TYR A 29 -14.79 11.70 -52.05
C TYR A 29 -13.32 11.64 -51.69
N TYR A 30 -12.45 12.36 -52.35
CA TYR A 30 -11.03 12.46 -52.01
C TYR A 30 -10.82 13.15 -50.66
N CYS A 31 -11.52 14.23 -50.38
CA CYS A 31 -11.47 14.86 -49.04
C CYS A 31 -11.98 13.94 -47.95
N LEU A 32 -13.06 13.21 -48.18
CA LEU A 32 -13.60 12.20 -47.26
C LEU A 32 -12.60 11.05 -47.04
N LEU A 33 -11.98 10.53 -48.09
CA LEU A 33 -10.97 9.49 -47.98
C LEU A 33 -9.71 9.97 -47.25
N ILE A 34 -9.29 11.20 -47.45
CA ILE A 34 -8.16 11.81 -46.70
C ILE A 34 -8.52 11.98 -45.22
N VAL A 35 -9.73 12.44 -44.90
CA VAL A 35 -10.20 12.56 -43.49
C VAL A 35 -10.32 11.17 -42.85
N LEU A 36 -10.87 10.19 -43.57
CA LEU A 36 -10.94 8.79 -43.08
C LEU A 36 -9.54 8.21 -42.88
N PHE A 37 -8.62 8.44 -43.81
CA PHE A 37 -7.22 7.99 -43.72
C PHE A 37 -6.50 8.62 -42.52
N PHE A 38 -6.68 9.94 -42.31
CA PHE A 38 -6.14 10.59 -41.09
C PHE A 38 -6.84 10.13 -39.83
N ALA A 39 -8.15 9.85 -39.84
CA ALA A 39 -8.86 9.28 -38.70
C ALA A 39 -8.35 7.86 -38.35
N VAL A 40 -8.09 7.04 -39.38
CA VAL A 40 -7.49 5.70 -39.20
C VAL A 40 -6.03 5.79 -38.73
N LEU A 41 -5.25 6.75 -39.22
CA LEU A 41 -3.89 7.00 -38.76
C LEU A 41 -3.86 7.50 -37.31
N ILE A 42 -4.83 8.33 -36.89
CA ILE A 42 -4.95 8.79 -35.51
C ILE A 42 -5.35 7.62 -34.59
N GLN A 43 -6.22 6.71 -35.04
CA GLN A 43 -6.55 5.50 -34.30
C GLN A 43 -5.39 4.49 -34.25
N ALA A 44 -4.63 4.35 -35.34
CA ALA A 44 -3.45 3.48 -35.39
C ALA A 44 -2.24 4.07 -34.58
N ALA A 45 -2.17 5.39 -34.42
CA ALA A 45 -1.16 6.04 -33.60
C ALA A 45 -1.47 5.99 -32.10
N ALA A 46 -2.66 5.59 -31.70
CA ALA A 46 -2.96 5.16 -30.34
C ALA A 46 -2.39 3.76 -30.10
N ALA A 47 -1.11 3.53 -30.38
CA ALA A 47 -0.40 2.36 -29.90
C ALA A 47 -0.63 2.32 -28.39
N GLU A 48 -1.25 1.26 -27.92
CA GLU A 48 -1.65 1.06 -26.52
C GLU A 48 -0.43 1.21 -25.63
N ARG A 49 -0.28 2.40 -24.99
CA ARG A 49 0.89 2.73 -24.18
C ARG A 49 1.00 1.73 -23.04
N THR A 50 2.15 1.10 -22.92
CA THR A 50 2.48 0.28 -21.75
C THR A 50 3.15 1.16 -20.70
N TYR A 51 2.60 1.20 -19.50
CA TYR A 51 3.13 1.99 -18.38
C TYR A 51 4.07 1.15 -17.53
N ASN A 52 5.20 1.71 -17.12
CA ASN A 52 6.16 1.08 -16.23
C ASN A 52 5.86 1.47 -14.78
N ILE A 53 5.51 0.49 -13.95
CA ILE A 53 5.18 0.66 -12.55
C ILE A 53 6.30 0.09 -11.70
N LEU A 54 6.80 0.88 -10.74
CA LEU A 54 7.66 0.38 -9.69
C LEU A 54 6.81 0.14 -8.43
N PHE A 55 6.70 -1.11 -8.00
CA PHE A 55 6.04 -1.48 -6.76
C PHE A 55 7.08 -1.78 -5.69
N ILE A 56 7.09 -1.02 -4.59
CA ILE A 56 8.02 -1.18 -3.47
C ILE A 56 7.25 -1.70 -2.26
N GLN A 57 7.61 -2.88 -1.80
CA GLN A 57 7.08 -3.49 -0.58
C GLN A 57 8.05 -3.28 0.58
N SER A 58 7.53 -2.95 1.76
CA SER A 58 8.34 -2.80 2.98
C SER A 58 9.02 -4.09 3.39
N TYR A 59 8.36 -5.22 3.19
CA TYR A 59 8.79 -6.53 3.71
C TYR A 59 9.18 -7.49 2.58
N THR A 60 9.71 -8.66 2.96
CA THR A 60 10.20 -9.69 2.03
C THR A 60 9.07 -10.36 1.25
N SER A 61 9.42 -10.99 0.12
CA SER A 61 8.49 -11.79 -0.68
C SER A 61 7.98 -13.06 0.02
N GLN A 62 8.52 -13.39 1.19
CA GLN A 62 8.09 -14.56 1.97
C GLN A 62 6.94 -14.25 2.94
N THR A 63 6.49 -13.01 2.99
CA THR A 63 5.36 -12.63 3.84
C THR A 63 4.06 -13.27 3.35
N PRO A 64 3.16 -13.72 4.25
CA PRO A 64 1.93 -14.41 3.86
C PRO A 64 1.04 -13.63 2.89
N TRP A 65 0.97 -12.31 3.01
CA TRP A 65 0.14 -11.43 2.17
C TRP A 65 0.77 -11.01 0.86
N HIS A 66 2.04 -11.37 0.61
CA HIS A 66 2.74 -10.99 -0.62
C HIS A 66 1.98 -11.37 -1.89
N SER A 67 1.45 -12.60 -1.92
CA SER A 67 0.64 -13.10 -3.04
C SER A 67 -0.60 -12.24 -3.26
N ASP A 68 -1.29 -11.87 -2.19
CA ASP A 68 -2.53 -11.09 -2.23
C ASP A 68 -2.27 -9.67 -2.74
N LEU A 69 -1.18 -9.03 -2.31
CA LEU A 69 -0.78 -7.71 -2.81
C LEU A 69 -0.54 -7.74 -4.32
N ASN A 70 0.23 -8.72 -4.81
CA ASN A 70 0.52 -8.83 -6.23
C ASN A 70 -0.73 -9.13 -7.06
N GLN A 71 -1.58 -10.06 -6.59
CA GLN A 71 -2.83 -10.40 -7.28
C GLN A 71 -3.79 -9.21 -7.32
N GLY A 72 -3.92 -8.46 -6.21
CA GLY A 72 -4.74 -7.26 -6.15
C GLY A 72 -4.30 -6.18 -7.14
N LEU A 73 -2.99 -5.90 -7.20
CA LEU A 73 -2.44 -4.94 -8.17
C LEU A 73 -2.70 -5.36 -9.62
N VAL A 74 -2.38 -6.60 -9.97
CA VAL A 74 -2.60 -7.13 -11.33
C VAL A 74 -4.07 -7.05 -11.71
N LYS A 75 -4.97 -7.43 -10.81
CA LYS A 75 -6.42 -7.38 -11.04
C LYS A 75 -6.91 -5.95 -11.22
N GLY A 76 -6.49 -5.01 -10.37
CA GLY A 76 -6.90 -3.61 -10.44
C GLY A 76 -6.47 -2.92 -11.74
N PHE A 77 -5.23 -3.14 -12.20
CA PHE A 77 -4.79 -2.63 -13.49
C PHE A 77 -5.51 -3.29 -14.66
N LYS A 78 -5.75 -4.61 -14.61
CA LYS A 78 -6.53 -5.32 -15.63
C LYS A 78 -7.95 -4.76 -15.76
N GLU A 79 -8.61 -4.50 -14.64
CA GLU A 79 -9.97 -3.92 -14.62
C GLU A 79 -9.99 -2.47 -15.13
N SER A 80 -8.91 -1.72 -14.92
CA SER A 80 -8.78 -0.35 -15.44
C SER A 80 -8.56 -0.27 -16.94
N GLY A 81 -8.27 -1.39 -17.60
CA GLY A 81 -7.98 -1.48 -19.03
C GLY A 81 -6.60 -0.94 -19.42
N LEU A 82 -5.70 -0.71 -18.44
CA LEU A 82 -4.35 -0.23 -18.70
C LEU A 82 -3.38 -1.40 -18.88
N LYS A 83 -2.50 -1.25 -19.88
CA LYS A 83 -1.38 -2.16 -20.07
C LYS A 83 -0.20 -1.69 -19.23
N VAL A 84 0.22 -2.51 -18.27
CA VAL A 84 1.28 -2.17 -17.33
C VAL A 84 2.37 -3.23 -17.29
N ASN A 85 3.58 -2.78 -17.00
CA ASN A 85 4.73 -3.60 -16.66
C ASN A 85 5.11 -3.30 -15.21
N ILE A 86 4.83 -4.22 -14.29
CA ILE A 86 5.08 -4.04 -12.85
C ILE A 86 6.43 -4.66 -12.50
N THR A 87 7.34 -3.83 -11.97
CA THR A 87 8.57 -4.29 -11.33
C THR A 87 8.40 -4.20 -9.83
N THR A 88 8.52 -5.32 -9.12
CA THR A 88 8.41 -5.37 -7.66
C THR A 88 9.80 -5.37 -7.04
N GLU A 89 10.01 -4.53 -6.04
CA GLU A 89 11.22 -4.42 -5.22
C GLU A 89 10.85 -4.58 -3.74
N TYR A 90 11.75 -5.19 -2.97
CA TYR A 90 11.55 -5.48 -1.54
C TYR A 90 12.59 -4.71 -0.72
N LEU A 91 12.12 -3.93 0.24
CA LEU A 91 12.98 -3.18 1.15
C LEU A 91 13.58 -4.06 2.24
N ASP A 92 12.88 -5.17 2.56
CA ASP A 92 13.26 -6.13 3.62
C ASP A 92 13.48 -5.45 4.99
N ALA A 93 12.59 -4.53 5.35
CA ALA A 93 12.71 -3.65 6.51
C ALA A 93 12.84 -4.40 7.86
N ASP A 94 12.41 -5.66 7.93
CA ASP A 94 12.60 -6.49 9.14
C ASP A 94 14.07 -6.91 9.36
N PHE A 95 14.91 -6.83 8.34
CA PHE A 95 16.29 -7.30 8.39
C PHE A 95 17.33 -6.17 8.46
N TRP A 96 16.95 -4.95 8.13
CA TRP A 96 17.87 -3.84 7.96
C TRP A 96 17.63 -2.71 8.98
N ALA A 97 18.69 -2.05 9.38
CA ALA A 97 18.57 -0.77 10.05
C ALA A 97 18.22 0.33 9.03
N PHE A 98 17.51 1.37 9.45
CA PHE A 98 17.01 2.46 8.60
C PHE A 98 18.06 3.08 7.65
N ASN A 99 19.31 3.19 8.08
CA ASN A 99 20.39 3.70 7.21
C ASN A 99 20.70 2.75 6.05
N SER A 100 20.60 1.43 6.27
CA SER A 100 20.77 0.42 5.21
C SER A 100 19.60 0.43 4.25
N GLU A 101 18.38 0.61 4.75
CA GLU A 101 17.17 0.77 3.94
C GLU A 101 17.30 1.95 2.98
N LYS A 102 17.83 3.10 3.43
CA LYS A 102 18.12 4.25 2.56
C LYS A 102 19.07 3.91 1.41
N VAL A 103 20.08 3.10 1.64
CA VAL A 103 21.03 2.68 0.60
C VAL A 103 20.31 1.80 -0.44
N ILE A 104 19.48 0.87 0.02
CA ILE A 104 18.67 0.00 -0.83
C ILE A 104 17.69 0.84 -1.64
N MET A 105 16.96 1.75 -1.00
CA MET A 105 15.97 2.62 -1.63
C MET A 105 16.59 3.52 -2.70
N ARG A 106 17.79 4.07 -2.48
CA ARG A 106 18.49 4.83 -3.52
C ARG A 106 18.74 4.01 -4.79
N ARG A 107 19.04 2.71 -4.65
CA ARG A 107 19.18 1.81 -5.80
C ARG A 107 17.85 1.60 -6.51
N PHE A 108 16.74 1.51 -5.76
CA PHE A 108 15.39 1.45 -6.36
C PHE A 108 15.06 2.72 -7.14
N CYS A 109 15.34 3.89 -6.57
CA CYS A 109 15.16 5.18 -7.25
C CYS A 109 16.02 5.30 -8.51
N GLN A 110 17.27 4.81 -8.49
CA GLN A 110 18.10 4.79 -9.69
C GLN A 110 17.50 3.90 -10.77
N ARG A 111 17.07 2.68 -10.43
CA ARG A 111 16.38 1.78 -11.38
C ARG A 111 15.09 2.36 -11.92
N ALA A 112 14.34 3.11 -11.10
CA ALA A 112 13.14 3.80 -11.54
C ALA A 112 13.42 4.80 -12.66
N ARG A 113 14.52 5.57 -12.53
CA ARG A 113 14.97 6.48 -13.58
C ARG A 113 15.41 5.76 -14.85
N ASP A 114 16.25 4.75 -14.70
CA ASP A 114 16.81 3.98 -15.81
C ASP A 114 15.73 3.27 -16.62
N ARG A 115 14.64 2.85 -15.99
CA ARG A 115 13.49 2.17 -16.60
C ARG A 115 12.37 3.10 -17.05
N GLN A 116 12.54 4.41 -16.91
CA GLN A 116 11.50 5.39 -17.23
C GLN A 116 10.17 5.05 -16.55
N THR A 117 10.22 4.86 -15.23
CA THR A 117 9.04 4.53 -14.40
C THR A 117 8.01 5.66 -14.50
N ASP A 118 6.78 5.30 -14.83
CA ASP A 118 5.65 6.23 -14.96
C ASP A 118 4.97 6.51 -13.61
N LEU A 119 5.00 5.56 -12.68
CA LEU A 119 4.37 5.66 -11.37
C LEU A 119 5.02 4.70 -10.36
N ILE A 120 5.13 5.15 -9.11
CA ILE A 120 5.61 4.34 -7.99
C ILE A 120 4.42 3.98 -7.10
N ILE A 121 4.34 2.71 -6.67
CA ILE A 121 3.41 2.26 -5.65
C ILE A 121 4.24 1.81 -4.45
N THR A 122 3.87 2.25 -3.23
CA THR A 122 4.49 1.79 -1.99
C THR A 122 3.47 1.08 -1.10
N ALA A 123 3.90 -0.02 -0.46
CA ALA A 123 3.10 -0.74 0.51
C ALA A 123 3.76 -0.66 1.90
N SER A 124 2.99 -0.20 2.88
CA SER A 124 3.34 0.01 4.29
C SER A 124 4.29 1.19 4.56
N ASP A 125 4.43 1.54 5.82
CA ASP A 125 5.09 2.75 6.31
C ASP A 125 6.58 2.82 5.92
N GLU A 126 7.33 1.74 6.09
CA GLU A 126 8.78 1.74 5.88
C GLU A 126 9.15 2.06 4.42
N ALA A 127 8.44 1.45 3.44
CA ALA A 127 8.69 1.73 2.02
C ALA A 127 8.37 3.19 1.68
N PHE A 128 7.27 3.72 2.22
CA PHE A 128 6.85 5.10 1.99
C PHE A 128 7.85 6.09 2.60
N TYR A 129 8.11 5.99 3.90
CA TYR A 129 8.98 6.95 4.59
C TYR A 129 10.43 6.88 4.13
N THR A 130 10.94 5.67 3.83
CA THR A 130 12.31 5.53 3.30
C THR A 130 12.42 6.12 1.90
N LEU A 131 11.36 6.03 1.08
CA LEU A 131 11.33 6.66 -0.24
C LEU A 131 11.50 8.17 -0.14
N PHE A 132 10.75 8.84 0.75
CA PHE A 132 10.84 10.30 0.96
C PHE A 132 12.11 10.71 1.71
N ALA A 133 12.63 9.88 2.61
CA ALA A 133 13.91 10.12 3.28
C ALA A 133 15.13 10.07 2.32
N CYS A 134 14.93 9.61 1.09
CA CYS A 134 15.94 9.58 0.01
C CYS A 134 15.77 10.74 -1.00
N GLY A 135 15.13 11.84 -0.61
CA GLY A 135 14.60 12.95 -1.42
C GLY A 135 15.41 13.39 -2.66
N ASP A 136 16.73 13.52 -2.54
CA ASP A 136 17.59 13.90 -3.69
C ASP A 136 17.67 12.80 -4.77
N SER A 137 17.21 11.60 -4.47
CA SER A 137 17.26 10.45 -5.37
C SER A 137 15.96 10.20 -6.11
N LEU A 138 14.85 10.82 -5.67
CA LEU A 138 13.57 10.74 -6.36
C LEU A 138 13.52 11.73 -7.53
N PRO A 139 13.09 11.29 -8.71
CA PRO A 139 12.56 12.23 -9.67
C PRO A 139 11.30 12.84 -9.07
N LEU A 140 11.37 14.10 -8.63
CA LEU A 140 10.27 14.86 -8.02
C LEU A 140 8.97 14.91 -8.84
N GLN A 141 8.98 14.31 -10.03
CA GLN A 141 7.87 14.31 -10.99
C GLN A 141 7.16 12.97 -11.12
N ILE A 142 7.71 11.87 -10.60
CA ILE A 142 7.03 10.56 -10.67
C ILE A 142 5.92 10.54 -9.61
N PRO A 143 4.65 10.30 -10.01
CA PRO A 143 3.57 10.19 -9.05
C PRO A 143 3.76 8.95 -8.16
N VAL A 144 3.35 9.09 -6.90
CA VAL A 144 3.41 8.03 -5.89
C VAL A 144 2.01 7.73 -5.39
N VAL A 145 1.63 6.47 -5.43
CA VAL A 145 0.42 5.95 -4.79
C VAL A 145 0.85 5.04 -3.64
N PHE A 146 0.40 5.33 -2.44
CA PHE A 146 0.70 4.52 -1.28
C PHE A 146 -0.53 3.80 -0.73
N PHE A 147 -0.32 2.70 -0.01
CA PHE A 147 -1.36 2.04 0.76
C PHE A 147 -0.79 1.30 1.98
N GLY A 148 -1.65 1.04 2.96
CA GLY A 148 -1.27 0.34 4.18
C GLY A 148 -0.39 1.15 5.14
N ILE A 149 -0.39 2.48 5.05
CA ILE A 149 0.28 3.34 6.01
C ILE A 149 -0.54 3.37 7.29
N LYS A 150 0.08 2.99 8.40
CA LYS A 150 -0.54 2.93 9.72
C LYS A 150 -0.45 4.27 10.48
N TYR A 151 0.63 4.99 10.29
CA TYR A 151 0.93 6.24 11.02
C TYR A 151 1.27 7.35 10.02
N PRO A 152 0.25 7.94 9.33
CA PRO A 152 0.49 8.92 8.28
C PRO A 152 1.01 10.24 8.83
N ASP A 153 2.12 10.73 8.28
CA ASP A 153 2.58 12.10 8.43
C ASP A 153 1.88 12.97 7.37
N MET A 154 0.76 13.56 7.76
CA MET A 154 -0.05 14.37 6.86
C MET A 154 0.63 15.68 6.44
N GLU A 155 1.57 16.21 7.25
CA GLU A 155 2.36 17.39 6.90
C GLU A 155 3.35 17.03 5.77
N LEU A 156 4.07 15.92 5.91
CA LEU A 156 4.94 15.41 4.86
C LEU A 156 4.17 15.17 3.56
N ILE A 157 3.02 14.51 3.63
CA ILE A 157 2.20 14.22 2.45
C ILE A 157 1.73 15.52 1.78
N ALA A 158 1.29 16.52 2.54
CA ALA A 158 0.81 17.79 2.02
C ALA A 158 1.90 18.59 1.27
N THR A 159 3.19 18.38 1.59
CA THR A 159 4.30 19.01 0.87
C THR A 159 4.60 18.36 -0.49
N HIS A 160 3.96 17.22 -0.81
CA HIS A 160 4.21 16.45 -2.03
C HIS A 160 2.94 16.31 -2.88
N PRO A 161 2.66 17.25 -3.80
CA PRO A 161 1.42 17.26 -4.60
C PRO A 161 1.28 16.08 -5.57
N ASN A 162 2.36 15.34 -5.80
CA ASN A 162 2.40 14.13 -6.63
C ASN A 162 2.09 12.83 -5.84
N VAL A 163 1.59 12.95 -4.61
CA VAL A 163 1.34 11.81 -3.71
C VAL A 163 -0.15 11.68 -3.42
N CYS A 164 -0.66 10.46 -3.48
CA CYS A 164 -2.00 10.10 -2.99
C CYS A 164 -2.01 8.66 -2.48
N GLY A 165 -3.05 8.28 -1.75
CA GLY A 165 -3.10 6.89 -1.29
C GLY A 165 -4.13 6.60 -0.21
N PHE A 166 -3.90 5.47 0.47
CA PHE A 166 -4.77 4.97 1.53
C PHE A 166 -3.99 4.80 2.83
N THR A 167 -4.58 5.29 3.92
CA THR A 167 -4.13 5.00 5.28
C THR A 167 -4.94 3.86 5.88
N ALA A 168 -4.38 3.19 6.88
CA ALA A 168 -5.01 2.11 7.63
C ALA A 168 -4.65 2.26 9.12
N ASN A 169 -5.06 3.38 9.71
CA ASN A 169 -4.70 3.75 11.07
C ASN A 169 -5.16 2.66 12.07
N PRO A 170 -4.31 2.21 13.00
CA PRO A 170 -4.75 1.31 14.05
C PRO A 170 -5.88 1.92 14.88
N ASP A 171 -6.76 1.06 15.41
CA ASP A 171 -7.78 1.43 16.38
C ASP A 171 -7.74 0.42 17.53
N PHE A 172 -6.99 0.77 18.57
CA PHE A 172 -6.76 -0.10 19.70
C PHE A 172 -7.96 -0.16 20.65
N ASP A 173 -8.81 0.88 20.72
CA ASP A 173 -10.04 0.81 21.49
C ASP A 173 -10.98 -0.23 20.89
N VAL A 174 -11.14 -0.26 19.58
CA VAL A 174 -11.92 -1.29 18.87
C VAL A 174 -11.35 -2.68 19.12
N ILE A 175 -10.02 -2.85 19.08
CA ILE A 175 -9.35 -4.13 19.39
C ILE A 175 -9.61 -4.56 20.83
N LEU A 176 -9.47 -3.65 21.80
CA LEU A 176 -9.67 -3.92 23.21
C LEU A 176 -11.13 -4.31 23.52
N ARG A 177 -12.09 -3.59 22.94
CA ARG A 177 -13.51 -3.90 23.10
C ARG A 177 -13.89 -5.23 22.48
N GLN A 178 -13.31 -5.58 21.35
CA GLN A 178 -13.51 -6.90 20.74
C GLN A 178 -12.90 -8.01 21.60
N ALA A 179 -11.67 -7.80 22.11
CA ALA A 179 -11.02 -8.73 23.01
C ALA A 179 -11.82 -8.94 24.31
N GLN A 180 -12.35 -7.87 24.88
CA GLN A 180 -13.25 -7.91 26.05
C GLN A 180 -14.52 -8.71 25.77
N LYS A 181 -15.12 -8.51 24.59
CA LYS A 181 -16.35 -9.22 24.19
C LYS A 181 -16.13 -10.72 24.07
N ILE A 182 -14.99 -11.16 23.55
CA ILE A 182 -14.67 -12.57 23.33
C ILE A 182 -14.15 -13.22 24.63
N PHE A 183 -13.35 -12.49 25.41
CA PHE A 183 -12.69 -12.99 26.62
C PHE A 183 -12.96 -12.08 27.82
N PRO A 184 -14.22 -11.95 28.29
CA PRO A 184 -14.60 -11.00 29.33
C PRO A 184 -13.93 -11.25 30.68
N GLN A 185 -13.46 -12.48 30.92
CA GLN A 185 -12.76 -12.88 32.14
C GLN A 185 -11.29 -12.48 32.18
N ARG A 186 -10.70 -12.08 31.02
CA ARG A 186 -9.27 -11.72 30.93
C ARG A 186 -9.11 -10.24 31.16
N LYS A 187 -8.52 -9.87 32.26
CA LYS A 187 -8.44 -8.48 32.74
C LYS A 187 -7.02 -7.88 32.68
N GLU A 188 -6.02 -8.68 32.35
CA GLU A 188 -4.64 -8.21 32.21
C GLU A 188 -4.25 -8.16 30.73
N VAL A 189 -4.07 -6.96 30.21
CA VAL A 189 -3.64 -6.71 28.84
C VAL A 189 -2.12 -6.53 28.82
N VAL A 190 -1.44 -7.32 28.00
CA VAL A 190 0.01 -7.28 27.84
C VAL A 190 0.32 -6.71 26.46
N CYS A 191 0.94 -5.54 26.41
CA CYS A 191 1.46 -4.98 25.18
C CYS A 191 2.92 -5.39 25.01
N VAL A 192 3.27 -5.96 23.85
CA VAL A 192 4.65 -6.34 23.54
C VAL A 192 5.15 -5.51 22.38
N ILE A 193 6.27 -4.82 22.60
CA ILE A 193 6.90 -3.93 21.63
C ILE A 193 8.39 -4.26 21.43
N ASP A 194 8.91 -3.83 20.30
CA ASP A 194 10.36 -3.63 20.06
C ASP A 194 10.64 -2.13 19.92
N ASN A 195 11.87 -1.71 19.64
CA ASN A 195 12.19 -0.28 19.45
C ASN A 195 12.08 0.17 17.99
N SER A 196 11.33 -0.57 17.15
CA SER A 196 11.04 -0.11 15.79
C SER A 196 10.12 1.11 15.81
N PHE A 197 10.17 1.88 14.74
CA PHE A 197 9.30 3.04 14.54
C PHE A 197 7.82 2.69 14.75
N LEU A 198 7.33 1.64 14.09
CA LEU A 198 5.93 1.23 14.18
C LEU A 198 5.52 0.77 15.58
N SER A 199 6.40 0.05 16.30
CA SER A 199 6.11 -0.38 17.67
C SER A 199 6.01 0.81 18.63
N ASN A 200 6.89 1.80 18.49
CA ASN A 200 6.87 2.98 19.36
C ASN A 200 5.64 3.86 19.07
N LYS A 201 5.32 4.10 17.80
CA LYS A 201 4.11 4.83 17.42
C LYS A 201 2.86 4.09 17.87
N GLY A 202 2.80 2.79 17.64
CA GLY A 202 1.69 1.98 18.11
C GLY A 202 1.53 1.93 19.63
N LEU A 203 2.62 2.03 20.38
CA LEU A 203 2.53 2.15 21.85
C LEU A 203 1.96 3.51 22.27
N GLU A 204 2.40 4.60 21.64
CA GLU A 204 1.86 5.95 21.91
C GLU A 204 0.34 5.96 21.74
N ASP A 205 -0.16 5.51 20.58
CA ASP A 205 -1.60 5.46 20.28
C ASP A 205 -2.33 4.49 21.23
N PHE A 206 -1.74 3.31 21.49
CA PHE A 206 -2.31 2.32 22.41
C PHE A 206 -2.46 2.89 23.83
N GLU A 207 -1.47 3.63 24.32
CA GLU A 207 -1.53 4.25 25.67
C GLU A 207 -2.59 5.36 25.76
N GLU A 208 -2.81 6.11 24.67
CA GLU A 208 -3.87 7.12 24.62
C GLU A 208 -5.26 6.49 24.63
N GLU A 209 -5.49 5.51 23.77
CA GLU A 209 -6.76 4.79 23.66
C GLU A 209 -7.02 3.92 24.90
N TRP A 210 -5.96 3.36 25.51
CA TRP A 210 -6.08 2.67 26.80
C TRP A 210 -6.68 3.55 27.89
N LYS A 211 -6.30 4.82 27.97
CA LYS A 211 -6.86 5.77 28.95
C LYS A 211 -8.37 5.92 28.76
N ILE A 212 -8.84 5.89 27.53
CA ILE A 212 -10.27 5.95 27.19
C ILE A 212 -10.95 4.64 27.60
N PHE A 213 -10.43 3.51 27.16
CA PHE A 213 -10.95 2.19 27.48
C PHE A 213 -11.03 1.92 29.01
N GLN A 214 -10.00 2.32 29.74
CA GLN A 214 -9.90 2.07 31.18
C GLN A 214 -10.93 2.87 32.00
N LYS A 215 -11.40 4.02 31.54
CA LYS A 215 -12.46 4.77 32.21
C LYS A 215 -13.75 3.96 32.33
N ASP A 216 -14.09 3.20 31.30
CA ASP A 216 -15.26 2.33 31.26
C ASP A 216 -14.98 0.95 31.90
N ASN A 217 -13.70 0.59 32.03
CA ASN A 217 -13.24 -0.75 32.46
C ASN A 217 -12.14 -0.65 33.55
N PRO A 218 -12.46 -0.14 34.76
CA PRO A 218 -11.45 0.16 35.79
C PRO A 218 -10.78 -1.09 36.39
N ASP A 219 -11.34 -2.28 36.18
CA ASP A 219 -10.80 -3.56 36.60
C ASP A 219 -9.74 -4.14 35.66
N TYR A 220 -9.58 -3.55 34.46
CA TYR A 220 -8.53 -3.94 33.54
C TYR A 220 -7.17 -3.32 33.92
N ARG A 221 -6.11 -4.09 33.67
CA ARG A 221 -4.73 -3.68 33.94
C ARG A 221 -3.88 -3.86 32.69
N MET A 222 -2.97 -2.93 32.44
CA MET A 222 -2.03 -2.98 31.31
C MET A 222 -0.62 -3.20 31.82
N LYS A 223 0.17 -3.99 31.08
CA LYS A 223 1.62 -4.13 31.22
C LYS A 223 2.27 -4.04 29.85
N VAL A 224 3.36 -3.28 29.77
CA VAL A 224 4.17 -3.16 28.57
C VAL A 224 5.47 -3.92 28.75
N TYR A 225 5.81 -4.77 27.77
CA TYR A 225 7.09 -5.45 27.68
C TYR A 225 7.81 -5.02 26.42
N ASN A 226 8.96 -4.38 26.59
CA ASN A 226 9.86 -4.04 25.49
C ASN A 226 10.92 -5.14 25.36
N THR A 227 11.06 -5.75 24.20
CA THR A 227 12.01 -6.85 23.94
C THR A 227 13.47 -6.45 24.02
N GLN A 228 13.78 -5.16 24.04
CA GLN A 228 15.15 -4.67 24.27
C GLN A 228 15.49 -4.53 25.78
N ASN A 229 14.49 -4.21 26.58
CA ASN A 229 14.68 -4.00 28.03
C ASN A 229 14.44 -5.25 28.85
N HIS A 230 13.76 -6.23 28.28
CA HIS A 230 13.41 -7.49 28.93
C HIS A 230 13.95 -8.65 28.11
N THR A 231 14.56 -9.63 28.78
CA THR A 231 14.99 -10.84 28.07
C THR A 231 13.79 -11.60 27.53
N THR A 232 13.95 -12.25 26.40
CA THR A 232 12.91 -13.11 25.79
C THR A 232 12.38 -14.12 26.81
N SER A 233 13.26 -14.74 27.63
CA SER A 233 12.87 -15.69 28.68
C SER A 233 11.98 -15.06 29.74
N HIS A 234 12.22 -13.81 30.13
CA HIS A 234 11.37 -13.08 31.07
C HIS A 234 9.98 -12.84 30.50
N ILE A 235 9.91 -12.38 29.23
CA ILE A 235 8.61 -12.11 28.58
C ILE A 235 7.83 -13.42 28.38
N ILE A 236 8.48 -14.51 27.94
CA ILE A 236 7.89 -15.83 27.84
C ILE A 236 7.35 -16.30 29.20
N ALA A 237 8.15 -16.16 30.26
CA ALA A 237 7.73 -16.50 31.62
C ALA A 237 6.50 -15.69 32.05
N ALA A 238 6.48 -14.40 31.72
CA ALA A 238 5.34 -13.54 32.05
C ALA A 238 4.05 -13.91 31.29
N ILE A 239 4.13 -14.33 30.02
CA ILE A 239 2.96 -14.52 29.17
C ILE A 239 2.56 -15.99 29.05
N CYS A 240 3.52 -16.90 28.84
CA CYS A 240 3.25 -18.29 28.44
C CYS A 240 3.07 -19.27 29.59
N TYR A 241 3.50 -18.94 30.82
CA TYR A 241 3.27 -19.84 31.95
C TYR A 241 1.76 -20.00 32.28
N PRO A 242 1.28 -21.22 32.53
CA PRO A 242 -0.15 -21.54 32.61
C PRO A 242 -0.95 -20.64 33.57
N ARG A 243 -0.39 -20.34 34.73
CA ARG A 243 -1.07 -19.51 35.75
C ARG A 243 -1.39 -18.09 35.27
N ASN A 244 -0.55 -17.54 34.43
CA ASN A 244 -0.66 -16.16 33.96
C ASN A 244 -1.41 -16.07 32.62
N SER A 245 -1.28 -17.08 31.77
CA SER A 245 -1.81 -17.03 30.41
C SER A 245 -3.34 -17.08 30.32
N TYR A 246 -4.00 -17.60 31.34
CA TYR A 246 -5.49 -17.64 31.38
C TYR A 246 -6.12 -16.30 31.77
N GLU A 247 -5.39 -15.41 32.43
CA GLU A 247 -5.87 -14.09 32.84
C GLU A 247 -5.50 -12.98 31.85
N ARG A 248 -4.66 -13.29 30.86
CA ARG A 248 -4.02 -12.32 29.97
C ARG A 248 -4.56 -12.33 28.55
N LEU A 249 -4.55 -11.14 27.97
CA LEU A 249 -4.65 -10.86 26.55
C LEU A 249 -3.32 -10.26 26.09
N VAL A 250 -2.86 -10.56 24.89
CA VAL A 250 -1.69 -9.90 24.30
C VAL A 250 -2.17 -8.99 23.20
N VAL A 251 -1.73 -7.73 23.22
CA VAL A 251 -1.96 -6.77 22.14
C VAL A 251 -0.61 -6.40 21.53
N ALA A 252 -0.52 -6.49 20.22
CA ALA A 252 0.71 -6.24 19.48
C ALA A 252 0.49 -5.13 18.44
N PRO A 253 1.09 -3.95 18.63
CA PRO A 253 1.09 -2.90 17.62
C PRO A 253 1.83 -3.28 16.34
N LYS A 254 2.86 -4.10 16.48
CA LYS A 254 3.62 -4.67 15.37
C LYS A 254 3.82 -6.17 15.57
N TRP A 255 3.63 -6.94 14.51
CA TRP A 255 3.93 -8.36 14.54
C TRP A 255 5.44 -8.62 14.58
N SER A 256 5.81 -9.73 15.23
CA SER A 256 7.18 -10.24 15.24
C SER A 256 7.20 -11.77 15.36
N PRO A 257 8.30 -12.45 15.00
CA PRO A 257 8.47 -13.89 15.22
C PRO A 257 8.29 -14.30 16.68
N PHE A 258 8.61 -13.41 17.63
CA PHE A 258 8.37 -13.64 19.06
C PHE A 258 6.88 -13.75 19.38
N LEU A 259 6.04 -12.90 18.80
CA LEU A 259 4.58 -12.97 18.99
C LEU A 259 3.98 -14.24 18.36
N SER A 260 4.55 -14.72 17.26
CA SER A 260 4.22 -16.02 16.71
C SER A 260 4.50 -17.16 17.70
N PHE A 261 5.65 -17.12 18.36
CA PHE A 261 5.98 -18.08 19.40
C PHE A 261 4.98 -18.00 20.58
N VAL A 262 4.67 -16.80 21.06
CA VAL A 262 3.68 -16.60 22.14
C VAL A 262 2.32 -17.16 21.76
N GLY A 263 1.80 -16.81 20.60
CA GLY A 263 0.48 -17.26 20.12
C GLY A 263 0.38 -18.77 19.95
N LYS A 264 1.47 -19.46 19.59
CA LYS A 264 1.50 -20.91 19.42
C LYS A 264 1.69 -21.70 20.74
N ASN A 265 2.25 -21.07 21.76
CA ASN A 265 2.69 -21.74 22.99
C ASN A 265 2.00 -21.21 24.26
N SER A 266 1.07 -20.28 24.14
CA SER A 266 0.39 -19.64 25.27
C SER A 266 -1.10 -19.83 25.19
N LYS A 267 -1.77 -19.79 26.35
CA LYS A 267 -3.23 -19.65 26.47
C LYS A 267 -3.68 -18.18 26.50
N ALA A 268 -2.75 -17.24 26.30
CA ALA A 268 -3.09 -15.83 26.10
C ALA A 268 -3.31 -15.57 24.61
N PRO A 269 -4.54 -15.23 24.17
CA PRO A 269 -4.81 -14.90 22.79
C PRO A 269 -4.08 -13.62 22.40
N VAL A 270 -3.54 -13.58 21.19
CA VAL A 270 -2.79 -12.45 20.63
C VAL A 270 -3.70 -11.69 19.68
N PHE A 271 -3.91 -10.41 19.96
CA PHE A 271 -4.58 -9.44 19.09
C PHE A 271 -3.56 -8.51 18.45
N SER A 272 -3.77 -8.13 17.21
CA SER A 272 -2.84 -7.28 16.47
C SER A 272 -3.58 -6.20 15.68
N SER A 273 -2.92 -5.07 15.47
CA SER A 273 -3.32 -4.06 14.48
C SER A 273 -2.80 -4.37 13.07
N GLN A 274 -2.20 -5.55 12.87
CA GLN A 274 -1.67 -6.00 11.59
C GLN A 274 -2.11 -7.44 11.33
N ASN A 275 -2.55 -7.73 10.10
CA ASN A 275 -2.98 -9.06 9.67
C ASN A 275 -1.82 -10.05 9.44
N VAL A 276 -0.59 -9.58 9.51
CA VAL A 276 0.67 -10.27 9.26
C VAL A 276 0.86 -11.55 10.10
N GLY A 277 0.38 -11.54 11.33
CA GLY A 277 0.54 -12.65 12.26
C GLY A 277 -0.53 -13.73 12.15
N LEU A 278 -1.55 -13.52 11.34
CA LEU A 278 -2.57 -14.54 11.08
C LEU A 278 -1.90 -15.78 10.47
N THR A 279 -2.36 -16.96 10.80
CA THR A 279 -1.71 -18.26 10.54
C THR A 279 -0.42 -18.52 11.32
N ASN A 280 0.10 -17.52 12.03
CA ASN A 280 1.32 -17.59 12.82
C ASN A 280 1.13 -17.28 14.30
N GLY A 281 -0.03 -17.62 14.87
CA GLY A 281 -0.31 -17.51 16.30
C GLY A 281 -1.05 -16.25 16.73
N VAL A 282 -1.31 -15.30 15.86
CA VAL A 282 -2.24 -14.19 16.13
C VAL A 282 -3.66 -14.73 16.07
N PHE A 283 -4.44 -14.50 17.13
CA PHE A 283 -5.83 -14.91 17.24
C PHE A 283 -6.73 -14.07 16.35
N CYS A 284 -6.56 -12.77 16.42
CA CYS A 284 -7.38 -11.80 15.72
C CYS A 284 -6.55 -10.57 15.33
N ALA A 285 -6.72 -10.09 14.11
CA ALA A 285 -6.21 -8.81 13.66
C ALA A 285 -7.36 -7.85 13.33
N TYR A 286 -7.18 -6.57 13.60
CA TYR A 286 -8.03 -5.50 13.06
C TYR A 286 -7.23 -4.75 12.01
N ASP A 287 -7.51 -5.03 10.75
CA ASP A 287 -6.73 -4.51 9.64
C ASP A 287 -7.56 -4.47 8.35
N SER A 288 -6.99 -3.90 7.31
CA SER A 288 -7.53 -3.95 5.96
C SER A 288 -7.17 -5.27 5.28
N ASP A 289 -8.02 -5.70 4.35
CA ASP A 289 -7.73 -6.84 3.47
C ASP A 289 -6.61 -6.48 2.50
N SER A 290 -5.55 -7.29 2.46
CA SER A 290 -4.35 -7.03 1.66
C SER A 290 -4.62 -7.01 0.16
N TYR A 291 -5.45 -7.95 -0.32
CA TYR A 291 -5.84 -8.01 -1.74
C TYR A 291 -6.69 -6.80 -2.13
N ALA A 292 -7.71 -6.47 -1.33
CA ALA A 292 -8.59 -5.33 -1.59
C ALA A 292 -7.83 -3.99 -1.53
N SER A 293 -6.87 -3.85 -0.60
CA SER A 293 -6.01 -2.68 -0.49
C SER A 293 -5.16 -2.47 -1.74
N ALA A 294 -4.51 -3.53 -2.21
CA ALA A 294 -3.68 -3.48 -3.40
C ALA A 294 -4.51 -3.24 -4.68
N LEU A 295 -5.70 -3.86 -4.78
CA LEU A 295 -6.64 -3.62 -5.88
C LEU A 295 -7.07 -2.16 -5.93
N SER A 296 -7.44 -1.60 -4.79
CA SER A 296 -7.83 -0.18 -4.66
C SER A 296 -6.67 0.76 -5.01
N ALA A 297 -5.44 0.41 -4.60
CA ALA A 297 -4.24 1.17 -4.95
C ALA A 297 -3.97 1.16 -6.47
N ALA A 298 -4.12 0.01 -7.12
CA ALA A 298 -3.99 -0.10 -8.58
C ALA A 298 -5.06 0.70 -9.33
N GLN A 299 -6.31 0.67 -8.86
CA GLN A 299 -7.39 1.48 -9.44
C GLN A 299 -7.10 2.98 -9.31
N ARG A 300 -6.58 3.42 -8.15
CA ARG A 300 -6.15 4.81 -7.92
C ARG A 300 -4.96 5.18 -8.80
N ALA A 301 -3.97 4.31 -8.90
CA ALA A 301 -2.83 4.47 -9.79
C ALA A 301 -3.26 4.60 -11.26
N ALA A 302 -4.28 3.85 -11.65
CA ALA A 302 -4.85 3.95 -12.99
C ALA A 302 -5.51 5.31 -13.26
N LEU A 303 -6.15 5.93 -12.27
CA LEU A 303 -6.69 7.30 -12.41
C LEU A 303 -5.55 8.31 -12.63
N VAL A 304 -4.45 8.18 -11.87
CA VAL A 304 -3.27 9.02 -12.02
C VAL A 304 -2.67 8.87 -13.42
N LEU A 305 -2.50 7.63 -13.90
CA LEU A 305 -1.96 7.35 -15.23
C LEU A 305 -2.87 7.84 -16.37
N LYS A 306 -4.18 7.97 -16.11
CA LYS A 306 -5.16 8.56 -17.03
C LYS A 306 -5.19 10.09 -16.97
N GLY A 307 -4.39 10.72 -16.10
CA GLY A 307 -4.23 12.17 -16.02
C GLY A 307 -4.92 12.87 -14.86
N THR A 308 -5.57 12.14 -13.94
CA THR A 308 -6.10 12.74 -12.71
C THR A 308 -4.94 13.09 -11.77
N SER A 309 -4.93 14.30 -11.24
CA SER A 309 -3.88 14.73 -10.31
C SER A 309 -3.92 13.92 -9.01
N PRO A 310 -2.75 13.44 -8.49
CA PRO A 310 -2.69 12.81 -7.17
C PRO A 310 -3.27 13.72 -6.06
N GLN A 311 -3.04 15.02 -6.14
CA GLN A 311 -3.59 15.98 -5.17
C GLN A 311 -5.13 16.04 -5.20
N GLU A 312 -5.76 15.90 -6.37
CA GLU A 312 -7.21 15.85 -6.53
C GLU A 312 -7.77 14.52 -5.96
N ILE A 313 -7.07 13.41 -6.15
CA ILE A 313 -7.43 12.10 -5.59
C ILE A 313 -7.30 12.13 -4.06
N GLY A 314 -6.21 12.71 -3.54
CA GLY A 314 -5.96 12.89 -2.12
C GLY A 314 -5.66 11.59 -1.36
N VAL A 315 -5.79 11.71 -0.04
CA VAL A 315 -5.59 10.61 0.92
C VAL A 315 -6.90 10.26 1.56
N THR A 316 -7.22 8.97 1.64
CA THR A 316 -8.41 8.47 2.32
C THR A 316 -8.06 7.27 3.19
N GLU A 317 -8.84 7.02 4.21
CA GLU A 317 -8.72 5.82 5.02
C GLU A 317 -9.37 4.63 4.30
N ILE A 318 -8.73 3.46 4.37
CA ILE A 318 -9.28 2.22 3.83
C ILE A 318 -10.13 1.53 4.91
N THR A 319 -11.17 0.83 4.48
CA THR A 319 -12.01 0.06 5.39
C THR A 319 -11.20 -1.06 6.05
N GLN A 320 -11.28 -1.12 7.36
CA GLN A 320 -10.67 -2.16 8.19
C GLN A 320 -11.75 -3.05 8.80
N GLY A 321 -11.35 -4.24 9.23
CA GLY A 321 -12.25 -5.19 9.86
C GLY A 321 -11.52 -6.24 10.67
N PHE A 322 -12.27 -7.00 11.45
CA PHE A 322 -11.70 -8.10 12.20
C PHE A 322 -11.47 -9.31 11.31
N ILE A 323 -10.24 -9.82 11.33
CA ILE A 323 -9.82 -11.04 10.64
C ILE A 323 -9.32 -12.01 11.68
N TYR A 324 -9.83 -13.25 11.66
CA TYR A 324 -9.53 -14.26 12.66
C TYR A 324 -8.72 -15.41 12.07
N ASP A 325 -7.78 -15.93 12.84
CA ASP A 325 -7.11 -17.18 12.51
C ASP A 325 -8.02 -18.35 12.90
N TYR A 326 -8.45 -19.15 11.93
CA TYR A 326 -9.32 -20.31 12.12
C TYR A 326 -8.75 -21.32 13.13
N LYS A 327 -7.43 -21.59 13.08
CA LYS A 327 -6.78 -22.53 14.00
C LYS A 327 -6.75 -22.02 15.44
N GLN A 328 -6.60 -20.70 15.59
CA GLN A 328 -6.63 -20.06 16.91
C GLN A 328 -8.05 -20.01 17.47
N LEU A 329 -9.06 -19.80 16.62
CA LEU A 329 -10.47 -19.90 17.03
C LEU A 329 -10.77 -21.30 17.62
N ASP A 330 -10.38 -22.36 16.91
CA ASP A 330 -10.57 -23.74 17.36
C ASP A 330 -9.79 -24.06 18.65
N TYR A 331 -8.62 -23.46 18.83
CA TYR A 331 -7.80 -23.66 20.04
C TYR A 331 -8.36 -22.97 21.29
N PHE A 332 -9.05 -21.85 21.15
CA PHE A 332 -9.58 -21.06 22.27
C PHE A 332 -11.06 -21.36 22.60
N HIS A 333 -11.74 -22.11 21.74
CA HIS A 333 -13.11 -22.63 21.94
C HIS A 333 -13.10 -24.09 22.37
#